data_124f76ce5176bff47fb13d9984ef509e
#
_entry.id   124f76ce5176bff47fb13d9984ef509e
#
_cell.length_a   1.000
_cell.length_b   1.000
_cell.length_c   1.000
_cell.angle_alpha   90.00
_cell.angle_beta   90.00
_cell.angle_gamma   90.00
#
_symmetry.space_group_name_H-M   'P 1'
#
loop_
_entity.id
_entity.type
_entity.pdbx_description
1 polymer ?
#
loop_
_entity_poly.entity_id
_entity_poly.type
_entity_poly.pdbx_seq_one_letter_code
_entity_poly.pdbx_strand_id
1 'polypeptide(L)'
;MQGRIATQKARFIIKLLLVALVGFLLLAGIKYFHVQELLKKLLSWVADLGTWGPFIYIVIYILACVFFIPGSILTLGAGVLFGVIKGSIIVSIASTLGATCAFLVGRHIARDWVSKKIQSNPKFQAIDEAVAREGWKIVGLTRLSPVFPFNLLNYAYGLTRVSLRDYFFASWVGMLPGGIMYVYIGSLAGEIAKIGGEGRSRTPAEWALYMVGLIATAAVTVYITRIARAALGKKV
;
A
#
# COMPACT_ATOMS: atom_id res chain seq x y z
N MET A 1 -41.71 -6.42 16.19
CA MET A 1 -40.83 -6.67 15.01
C MET A 1 -40.40 -5.38 14.31
N GLN A 2 -41.26 -4.38 14.18
CA GLN A 2 -40.99 -3.07 13.52
C GLN A 2 -39.89 -2.24 14.20
N GLY A 3 -39.74 -2.23 15.52
CA GLY A 3 -38.72 -1.41 16.21
C GLY A 3 -37.26 -1.85 15.96
N ARG A 4 -37.00 -3.14 15.70
CA ARG A 4 -35.64 -3.64 15.40
C ARG A 4 -35.17 -3.26 13.99
N ILE A 5 -36.08 -3.16 13.02
CA ILE A 5 -35.78 -2.75 11.65
C ILE A 5 -35.48 -1.26 11.58
N ALA A 6 -36.20 -0.44 12.35
CA ALA A 6 -35.96 1.01 12.41
C ALA A 6 -34.58 1.33 13.02
N THR A 7 -34.19 0.63 14.09
CA THR A 7 -32.87 0.79 14.72
C THR A 7 -31.71 0.31 13.83
N GLN A 8 -31.90 -0.74 13.04
CA GLN A 8 -30.89 -1.18 12.06
C GLN A 8 -30.70 -0.19 10.92
N LYS A 9 -31.80 0.34 10.37
CA LYS A 9 -31.75 1.40 9.34
C LYS A 9 -31.06 2.67 9.87
N ALA A 10 -31.41 3.10 11.08
CA ALA A 10 -30.78 4.26 11.71
C ALA A 10 -29.26 4.06 11.92
N ARG A 11 -28.83 2.89 12.41
CA ARG A 11 -27.39 2.57 12.55
C ARG A 11 -26.66 2.51 11.20
N PHE A 12 -27.31 2.04 10.16
CA PHE A 12 -26.73 2.02 8.81
C PHE A 12 -26.56 3.45 8.27
N ILE A 13 -27.57 4.31 8.40
CA ILE A 13 -27.53 5.73 8.00
C ILE A 13 -26.43 6.47 8.78
N ILE A 14 -26.34 6.26 10.09
CA ILE A 14 -25.29 6.87 10.92
C ILE A 14 -23.89 6.45 10.46
N LYS A 15 -23.68 5.16 10.15
CA LYS A 15 -22.40 4.69 9.59
C LYS A 15 -22.09 5.33 8.25
N LEU A 16 -23.09 5.47 7.38
CA LEU A 16 -22.92 6.10 6.06
C LEU A 16 -22.55 7.58 6.20
N LEU A 17 -23.23 8.30 7.11
CA LEU A 17 -22.94 9.70 7.42
C LEU A 17 -21.55 9.88 8.04
N LEU A 18 -21.12 8.97 8.92
CA LEU A 18 -19.77 9.01 9.47
C LEU A 18 -18.70 8.78 8.40
N VAL A 19 -18.91 7.83 7.50
CA VAL A 19 -17.99 7.58 6.37
C VAL A 19 -17.93 8.78 5.43
N ALA A 20 -19.10 9.39 5.13
CA ALA A 20 -19.19 10.61 4.32
C ALA A 20 -18.51 11.81 5.01
N LEU A 21 -18.69 11.97 6.32
CA LEU A 21 -18.04 13.02 7.10
C LEU A 21 -16.52 12.84 7.13
N VAL A 22 -16.04 11.62 7.36
CA VAL A 22 -14.59 11.31 7.33
C VAL A 22 -14.02 11.55 5.94
N GLY A 23 -14.73 11.12 4.87
CA GLY A 23 -14.34 11.41 3.49
C GLY A 23 -14.28 12.92 3.19
N PHE A 24 -15.28 13.68 3.66
CA PHE A 24 -15.31 15.12 3.50
C PHE A 24 -14.17 15.82 4.27
N LEU A 25 -13.91 15.41 5.52
CA LEU A 25 -12.80 15.94 6.30
C LEU A 25 -11.43 15.63 5.69
N LEU A 26 -11.27 14.45 5.11
CA LEU A 26 -10.05 14.07 4.37
C LEU A 26 -9.88 14.94 3.12
N LEU A 27 -10.92 15.11 2.31
CA LEU A 27 -10.89 15.96 1.12
C LEU A 27 -10.67 17.44 1.47
N ALA A 28 -11.30 17.93 2.50
CA ALA A 28 -11.10 19.29 3.01
C ALA A 28 -9.67 19.48 3.53
N GLY A 29 -9.12 18.49 4.26
CA GLY A 29 -7.74 18.49 4.71
C GLY A 29 -6.75 18.51 3.56
N ILE A 30 -6.93 17.66 2.53
CA ILE A 30 -6.09 17.64 1.33
C ILE A 30 -6.09 19.01 0.64
N LYS A 31 -7.23 19.66 0.53
CA LYS A 31 -7.36 20.99 -0.08
C LYS A 31 -6.75 22.09 0.79
N TYR A 32 -7.01 22.06 2.10
CA TYR A 32 -6.53 23.06 3.05
C TYR A 32 -5.01 23.05 3.22
N PHE A 33 -4.40 21.86 3.31
CA PHE A 33 -2.95 21.72 3.47
C PHE A 33 -2.17 21.79 2.15
N HIS A 34 -2.80 22.10 1.04
CA HIS A 34 -2.15 22.17 -0.28
C HIS A 34 -1.26 20.93 -0.58
N VAL A 35 -1.75 19.75 -0.17
CA VAL A 35 -1.01 18.49 -0.24
C VAL A 35 -0.50 18.22 -1.66
N GLN A 36 -1.25 18.64 -2.67
CA GLN A 36 -0.84 18.49 -4.07
C GLN A 36 0.39 19.35 -4.41
N GLU A 37 0.46 20.58 -3.91
CA GLU A 37 1.62 21.45 -4.11
C GLU A 37 2.84 20.96 -3.34
N LEU A 38 2.62 20.50 -2.11
CA LEU A 38 3.68 19.90 -1.30
C LEU A 38 4.25 18.65 -1.97
N LEU A 39 3.39 17.77 -2.50
CA LEU A 39 3.80 16.61 -3.28
C LEU A 39 4.57 17.00 -4.55
N LYS A 40 4.08 17.96 -5.32
CA LYS A 40 4.80 18.46 -6.51
C LYS A 40 6.17 18.99 -6.15
N LYS A 41 6.28 19.81 -5.10
CA LYS A 41 7.56 20.33 -4.61
C LYS A 41 8.50 19.24 -4.15
N LEU A 42 7.98 18.25 -3.42
CA LEU A 42 8.77 17.10 -2.98
C LEU A 42 9.28 16.27 -4.17
N LEU A 43 8.40 16.01 -5.14
CA LEU A 43 8.75 15.24 -6.32
C LEU A 43 9.78 16.00 -7.20
N SER A 44 9.59 17.31 -7.42
CA SER A 44 10.56 18.11 -8.16
C SER A 44 11.92 18.15 -7.46
N TRP A 45 11.92 18.37 -6.16
CA TRP A 45 13.14 18.36 -5.37
C TRP A 45 13.90 17.02 -5.47
N VAL A 46 13.18 15.89 -5.37
CA VAL A 46 13.79 14.56 -5.56
C VAL A 46 14.34 14.38 -6.98
N ALA A 47 13.64 14.91 -7.99
CA ALA A 47 14.11 14.86 -9.38
C ALA A 47 15.42 15.65 -9.57
N ASP A 48 15.52 16.83 -8.95
CA ASP A 48 16.69 17.72 -9.04
C ASP A 48 17.95 17.14 -8.34
N LEU A 49 17.78 16.16 -7.45
CA LEU A 49 18.90 15.46 -6.78
C LEU A 49 19.68 14.51 -7.70
N GLY A 50 19.24 14.31 -8.94
CA GLY A 50 19.92 13.46 -9.92
C GLY A 50 20.15 12.03 -9.39
N THR A 51 21.41 11.63 -9.34
CA THR A 51 21.82 10.25 -8.91
C THR A 51 21.45 9.94 -7.45
N TRP A 52 21.33 10.93 -6.59
CA TRP A 52 20.93 10.77 -5.19
C TRP A 52 19.41 10.66 -4.99
N GLY A 53 18.63 11.07 -5.99
CA GLY A 53 17.18 11.06 -5.93
C GLY A 53 16.57 9.71 -5.48
N PRO A 54 16.95 8.56 -6.08
CA PRO A 54 16.46 7.25 -5.67
C PRO A 54 16.73 6.90 -4.21
N PHE A 55 17.92 7.23 -3.68
CA PHE A 55 18.28 6.94 -2.29
C PHE A 55 17.44 7.76 -1.31
N ILE A 56 17.34 9.05 -1.55
CA ILE A 56 16.51 9.95 -0.74
C ILE A 56 15.03 9.52 -0.80
N TYR A 57 14.56 9.11 -1.99
CA TYR A 57 13.21 8.60 -2.15
C TYR A 57 12.94 7.34 -1.30
N ILE A 58 13.88 6.41 -1.23
CA ILE A 58 13.78 5.21 -0.37
C ILE A 58 13.65 5.63 1.10
N VAL A 59 14.46 6.59 1.56
CA VAL A 59 14.39 7.10 2.95
C VAL A 59 13.04 7.74 3.23
N ILE A 60 12.54 8.59 2.33
CA ILE A 60 11.22 9.22 2.46
C ILE A 60 10.11 8.14 2.52
N TYR A 61 10.20 7.11 1.69
CA TYR A 61 9.23 6.03 1.68
C TYR A 61 9.23 5.24 2.99
N ILE A 62 10.42 4.94 3.54
CA ILE A 62 10.56 4.27 4.84
C ILE A 62 9.91 5.10 5.95
N LEU A 63 10.21 6.40 6.01
CA LEU A 63 9.61 7.31 6.98
C LEU A 63 8.08 7.36 6.82
N ALA A 64 7.60 7.45 5.59
CA ALA A 64 6.16 7.45 5.30
C ALA A 64 5.47 6.17 5.82
N CYS A 65 6.08 4.99 5.64
CA CYS A 65 5.55 3.73 6.18
C CYS A 65 5.49 3.75 7.72
N VAL A 66 6.54 4.27 8.36
CA VAL A 66 6.61 4.37 9.83
C VAL A 66 5.60 5.39 10.37
N PHE A 67 5.37 6.49 9.67
CA PHE A 67 4.41 7.53 10.09
C PHE A 67 2.99 7.33 9.55
N PHE A 68 2.64 6.13 9.08
CA PHE A 68 1.30 5.80 8.57
C PHE A 68 0.86 6.60 7.34
N ILE A 69 1.77 7.25 6.62
CA ILE A 69 1.44 7.95 5.37
C ILE A 69 1.12 6.90 4.30
N PRO A 70 0.05 7.08 3.50
CA PRO A 70 -0.32 6.12 2.47
C PRO A 70 0.78 5.90 1.43
N GLY A 71 1.36 4.70 1.41
CA GLY A 71 2.45 4.35 0.47
C GLY A 71 2.02 4.38 -1.00
N SER A 72 0.73 4.27 -1.30
CA SER A 72 0.19 4.36 -2.66
C SER A 72 0.53 5.69 -3.34
N ILE A 73 0.51 6.80 -2.61
CA ILE A 73 0.85 8.13 -3.12
C ILE A 73 2.32 8.15 -3.58
N LEU A 74 3.21 7.63 -2.76
CA LEU A 74 4.63 7.53 -3.10
C LEU A 74 4.84 6.54 -4.25
N THR A 75 4.16 5.40 -4.24
CA THR A 75 4.28 4.41 -5.32
C THR A 75 3.88 5.00 -6.68
N LEU A 76 2.78 5.74 -6.74
CA LEU A 76 2.39 6.51 -7.94
C LEU A 76 3.45 7.56 -8.30
N GLY A 77 3.94 8.31 -7.30
CA GLY A 77 4.99 9.33 -7.47
C GLY A 77 6.29 8.76 -8.05
N ALA A 78 6.68 7.55 -7.66
CA ALA A 78 7.84 6.88 -8.25
C ALA A 78 7.69 6.63 -9.75
N GLY A 79 6.46 6.25 -10.18
CA GLY A 79 6.14 6.10 -11.59
C GLY A 79 6.32 7.41 -12.38
N VAL A 80 5.84 8.52 -11.81
CA VAL A 80 6.00 9.86 -12.40
C VAL A 80 7.48 10.26 -12.52
N LEU A 81 8.27 10.02 -11.46
CA LEU A 81 9.67 10.47 -11.38
C LEU A 81 10.63 9.60 -12.17
N PHE A 82 10.53 8.28 -12.00
CA PHE A 82 11.54 7.33 -12.45
C PHE A 82 11.07 6.45 -13.61
N GLY A 83 9.81 6.57 -14.02
CA GLY A 83 9.20 5.70 -15.03
C GLY A 83 8.94 4.28 -14.51
N VAL A 84 8.51 3.39 -15.41
CA VAL A 84 8.02 2.05 -15.01
C VAL A 84 9.14 1.19 -14.44
N ILE A 85 10.24 1.01 -15.16
CA ILE A 85 11.28 0.02 -14.79
C ILE A 85 12.04 0.48 -13.54
N LYS A 86 12.66 1.67 -13.59
CA LYS A 86 13.41 2.20 -12.44
C LYS A 86 12.50 2.42 -11.23
N GLY A 87 11.31 2.98 -11.44
CA GLY A 87 10.32 3.19 -10.38
C GLY A 87 9.90 1.90 -9.70
N SER A 88 9.68 0.82 -10.45
CA SER A 88 9.33 -0.50 -9.89
C SER A 88 10.45 -1.08 -9.02
N ILE A 89 11.70 -0.96 -9.45
CA ILE A 89 12.86 -1.41 -8.66
C ILE A 89 12.98 -0.60 -7.38
N ILE A 90 12.92 0.73 -7.47
CA ILE A 90 13.03 1.63 -6.32
C ILE A 90 11.90 1.36 -5.33
N VAL A 91 10.65 1.26 -5.80
CA VAL A 91 9.49 0.99 -4.95
C VAL A 91 9.57 -0.40 -4.32
N SER A 92 10.02 -1.41 -5.05
CA SER A 92 10.21 -2.75 -4.51
C SER A 92 11.15 -2.73 -3.30
N ILE A 93 12.26 -2.03 -3.40
CA ILE A 93 13.22 -1.87 -2.29
C ILE A 93 12.60 -1.00 -1.17
N ALA A 94 12.09 0.17 -1.52
CA ALA A 94 11.59 1.16 -0.57
C ALA A 94 10.40 0.65 0.25
N SER A 95 9.41 0.02 -0.42
CA SER A 95 8.23 -0.51 0.25
C SER A 95 8.55 -1.69 1.16
N THR A 96 9.49 -2.55 0.75
CA THR A 96 9.91 -3.70 1.57
C THR A 96 10.68 -3.24 2.79
N LEU A 97 11.63 -2.31 2.65
CA LEU A 97 12.35 -1.73 3.78
C LEU A 97 11.43 -0.94 4.69
N GLY A 98 10.54 -0.12 4.13
CA GLY A 98 9.56 0.65 4.90
C GLY A 98 8.59 -0.24 5.68
N ALA A 99 8.06 -1.29 5.04
CA ALA A 99 7.23 -2.28 5.70
C ALA A 99 7.99 -2.98 6.84
N THR A 100 9.26 -3.32 6.61
CA THR A 100 10.13 -3.97 7.60
C THR A 100 10.41 -3.07 8.78
N CYS A 101 10.70 -1.78 8.55
CA CYS A 101 10.89 -0.82 9.64
C CYS A 101 9.60 -0.64 10.47
N ALA A 102 8.45 -0.49 9.83
CA ALA A 102 7.16 -0.38 10.51
C ALA A 102 6.82 -1.66 11.30
N PHE A 103 7.12 -2.83 10.74
CA PHE A 103 7.01 -4.12 11.43
C PHE A 103 7.89 -4.19 12.69
N LEU A 104 9.15 -3.74 12.60
CA LEU A 104 10.07 -3.71 13.74
C LEU A 104 9.61 -2.73 14.81
N VAL A 105 9.13 -1.56 14.42
CA VAL A 105 8.51 -0.59 15.35
C VAL A 105 7.32 -1.24 16.08
N GLY A 106 6.43 -1.91 15.36
CA GLY A 106 5.33 -2.67 15.95
C GLY A 106 5.83 -3.74 16.92
N ARG A 107 6.87 -4.49 16.54
CA ARG A 107 7.44 -5.58 17.33
C ARG A 107 8.09 -5.11 18.63
N HIS A 108 8.85 -4.03 18.60
CA HIS A 108 9.63 -3.60 19.76
C HIS A 108 8.90 -2.58 20.65
N ILE A 109 7.99 -1.77 20.09
CA ILE A 109 7.32 -0.71 20.87
C ILE A 109 5.94 -1.18 21.38
N ALA A 110 5.15 -1.86 20.55
CA ALA A 110 3.75 -2.14 20.87
C ALA A 110 3.48 -3.56 21.36
N ARG A 111 4.40 -4.52 21.14
CA ARG A 111 4.17 -5.94 21.40
C ARG A 111 3.84 -6.25 22.84
N ASP A 112 4.56 -5.69 23.79
CA ASP A 112 4.38 -5.99 25.22
C ASP A 112 3.05 -5.47 25.74
N TRP A 113 2.59 -4.33 25.26
CA TRP A 113 1.30 -3.78 25.61
C TRP A 113 0.14 -4.58 25.00
N VAL A 114 0.28 -4.98 23.73
CA VAL A 114 -0.74 -5.72 22.99
C VAL A 114 -0.74 -7.19 23.41
N SER A 115 0.40 -7.80 23.72
CA SER A 115 0.48 -9.22 24.15
C SER A 115 -0.34 -9.47 25.41
N LYS A 116 -0.32 -8.56 26.37
CA LYS A 116 -1.17 -8.66 27.57
C LYS A 116 -2.66 -8.65 27.26
N LYS A 117 -3.08 -7.95 26.21
CA LYS A 117 -4.47 -7.86 25.78
C LYS A 117 -4.89 -9.02 24.87
N ILE A 118 -3.93 -9.60 24.14
CA ILE A 118 -4.13 -10.76 23.24
C ILE A 118 -4.21 -12.06 24.01
N GLN A 119 -3.41 -12.24 25.08
CA GLN A 119 -3.40 -13.45 25.91
C GLN A 119 -4.77 -13.79 26.50
N SER A 120 -5.64 -12.82 26.63
CA SER A 120 -7.01 -13.02 27.11
C SER A 120 -8.03 -13.37 26.01
N ASN A 121 -7.64 -13.39 24.73
CA ASN A 121 -8.57 -13.63 23.61
C ASN A 121 -8.18 -14.88 22.80
N PRO A 122 -8.95 -16.00 22.93
CA PRO A 122 -8.63 -17.27 22.26
C PRO A 122 -8.55 -17.17 20.73
N LYS A 123 -9.33 -16.27 20.10
CA LYS A 123 -9.30 -16.07 18.65
C LYS A 123 -7.95 -15.47 18.19
N PHE A 124 -7.39 -14.56 18.98
CA PHE A 124 -6.07 -13.99 18.68
C PHE A 124 -4.94 -15.00 18.86
N GLN A 125 -5.04 -15.87 19.87
CA GLN A 125 -4.08 -16.96 20.06
C GLN A 125 -4.05 -17.91 18.87
N ALA A 126 -5.22 -18.31 18.37
CA ALA A 126 -5.33 -19.19 17.20
C ALA A 126 -4.72 -18.54 15.94
N ILE A 127 -4.92 -17.22 15.72
CA ILE A 127 -4.31 -16.48 14.62
C ILE A 127 -2.79 -16.40 14.79
N ASP A 128 -2.30 -16.10 15.99
CA ASP A 128 -0.87 -16.00 16.28
C ASP A 128 -0.15 -17.34 16.10
N GLU A 129 -0.80 -18.47 16.48
CA GLU A 129 -0.29 -19.81 16.24
C GLU A 129 -0.28 -20.17 14.75
N ALA A 130 -1.33 -19.85 14.01
CA ALA A 130 -1.40 -20.08 12.56
C ALA A 130 -0.30 -19.31 11.83
N VAL A 131 -0.10 -18.05 12.22
CA VAL A 131 0.97 -17.20 11.68
C VAL A 131 2.37 -17.70 12.08
N ALA A 132 2.52 -18.28 13.27
CA ALA A 132 3.79 -18.88 13.68
C ALA A 132 4.17 -20.12 12.85
N ARG A 133 3.19 -20.90 12.39
CA ARG A 133 3.42 -22.11 11.57
C ARG A 133 3.59 -21.85 10.09
N GLU A 134 2.79 -20.97 9.51
CA GLU A 134 2.74 -20.69 8.06
C GLU A 134 2.87 -19.21 7.74
N GLY A 135 3.59 -18.44 8.56
CA GLY A 135 3.64 -16.99 8.50
C GLY A 135 3.98 -16.41 7.14
N TRP A 136 4.96 -16.99 6.45
CA TRP A 136 5.35 -16.56 5.12
C TRP A 136 4.20 -16.67 4.09
N LYS A 137 3.38 -17.74 4.17
CA LYS A 137 2.23 -17.90 3.27
C LYS A 137 1.14 -16.87 3.57
N ILE A 138 0.83 -16.68 4.86
CA ILE A 138 -0.21 -15.74 5.31
C ILE A 138 0.21 -14.31 4.96
N VAL A 139 1.45 -13.93 5.23
CA VAL A 139 2.00 -12.63 4.85
C VAL A 139 1.92 -12.45 3.33
N GLY A 140 2.43 -13.39 2.55
CA GLY A 140 2.41 -13.30 1.07
C GLY A 140 0.99 -13.16 0.51
N LEU A 141 0.05 -14.00 0.96
CA LEU A 141 -1.35 -13.97 0.50
C LEU A 141 -2.06 -12.67 0.86
N THR A 142 -1.83 -12.14 2.08
CA THR A 142 -2.44 -10.87 2.50
C THR A 142 -1.85 -9.67 1.73
N ARG A 143 -0.56 -9.71 1.35
CA ARG A 143 0.05 -8.69 0.47
C ARG A 143 -0.55 -8.68 -0.93
N LEU A 144 -0.91 -9.85 -1.44
CA LEU A 144 -1.58 -9.98 -2.74
C LEU A 144 -3.05 -9.56 -2.68
N SER A 145 -3.65 -9.43 -1.49
CA SER A 145 -5.04 -9.04 -1.31
C SER A 145 -5.16 -7.54 -1.01
N PRO A 146 -5.87 -6.75 -1.83
CA PRO A 146 -6.05 -5.32 -1.59
C PRO A 146 -7.05 -4.99 -0.47
N VAL A 147 -7.60 -6.02 0.20
CA VAL A 147 -8.59 -5.83 1.28
C VAL A 147 -7.95 -5.20 2.52
N PHE A 148 -6.69 -5.48 2.76
CA PHE A 148 -6.00 -5.07 3.97
C PHE A 148 -5.18 -3.80 3.76
N PRO A 149 -5.35 -2.77 4.61
CA PRO A 149 -4.54 -1.55 4.54
C PRO A 149 -3.07 -1.86 4.80
N PHE A 150 -2.20 -1.42 3.87
CA PHE A 150 -0.76 -1.70 3.88
C PHE A 150 -0.08 -1.36 5.21
N ASN A 151 -0.26 -0.13 5.70
CA ASN A 151 0.39 0.31 6.93
C ASN A 151 -0.10 -0.48 8.16
N LEU A 152 -1.39 -0.77 8.24
CA LEU A 152 -1.95 -1.55 9.35
C LEU A 152 -1.35 -2.95 9.41
N LEU A 153 -1.19 -3.63 8.26
CA LEU A 153 -0.58 -4.96 8.18
C LEU A 153 0.86 -4.97 8.70
N ASN A 154 1.64 -3.92 8.40
CA ASN A 154 3.03 -3.85 8.81
C ASN A 154 3.15 -3.94 10.34
N TYR A 155 2.38 -3.11 11.04
CA TYR A 155 2.36 -3.11 12.50
C TYR A 155 1.70 -4.37 13.08
N ALA A 156 0.57 -4.82 12.50
CA ALA A 156 -0.12 -6.02 12.96
C ALA A 156 0.78 -7.25 12.93
N TYR A 157 1.54 -7.47 11.86
CA TYR A 157 2.50 -8.58 11.79
C TYR A 157 3.66 -8.41 12.78
N GLY A 158 4.07 -7.21 13.11
CA GLY A 158 5.04 -6.94 14.18
C GLY A 158 4.59 -7.49 15.54
N LEU A 159 3.29 -7.54 15.79
CA LEU A 159 2.70 -8.07 17.03
C LEU A 159 2.63 -9.60 17.06
N THR A 160 2.71 -10.28 15.91
CA THR A 160 2.64 -11.73 15.78
C THR A 160 4.01 -12.40 15.93
N ARG A 161 4.02 -13.76 15.96
CA ARG A 161 5.24 -14.56 16.03
C ARG A 161 5.91 -14.80 14.68
N VAL A 162 5.46 -14.17 13.59
CA VAL A 162 6.10 -14.34 12.28
C VAL A 162 7.58 -13.93 12.36
N SER A 163 8.47 -14.70 11.74
CA SER A 163 9.88 -14.35 11.72
C SER A 163 10.13 -13.11 10.85
N LEU A 164 11.16 -12.32 11.18
CA LEU A 164 11.55 -11.17 10.36
C LEU A 164 11.89 -11.60 8.92
N ARG A 165 12.54 -12.76 8.78
CA ARG A 165 12.93 -13.32 7.49
C ARG A 165 11.69 -13.65 6.65
N ASP A 166 10.74 -14.38 7.20
CA ASP A 166 9.51 -14.75 6.49
C ASP A 166 8.69 -13.53 6.12
N TYR A 167 8.58 -12.57 7.06
CA TYR A 167 7.90 -11.32 6.80
C TYR A 167 8.55 -10.52 5.66
N PHE A 168 9.88 -10.38 5.67
CA PHE A 168 10.63 -9.64 4.67
C PHE A 168 10.44 -10.23 3.27
N PHE A 169 10.77 -11.51 3.09
CA PHE A 169 10.72 -12.15 1.76
C PHE A 169 9.27 -12.31 1.25
N ALA A 170 8.34 -12.71 2.11
CA ALA A 170 6.94 -12.82 1.71
C ALA A 170 6.32 -11.46 1.37
N SER A 171 6.68 -10.39 2.10
CA SER A 171 6.25 -9.04 1.77
C SER A 171 6.88 -8.57 0.47
N TRP A 172 8.17 -8.78 0.27
CA TRP A 172 8.87 -8.40 -0.95
C TRP A 172 8.17 -8.99 -2.19
N VAL A 173 8.05 -10.32 -2.24
CA VAL A 173 7.44 -11.01 -3.38
C VAL A 173 5.94 -10.67 -3.51
N GLY A 174 5.21 -10.66 -2.39
CA GLY A 174 3.77 -10.43 -2.39
C GLY A 174 3.36 -9.00 -2.79
N MET A 175 4.23 -8.01 -2.60
CA MET A 175 3.96 -6.62 -2.99
C MET A 175 4.31 -6.31 -4.46
N LEU A 176 5.11 -7.14 -5.14
CA LEU A 176 5.57 -6.87 -6.50
C LEU A 176 4.43 -6.61 -7.50
N PRO A 177 3.39 -7.46 -7.62
CA PRO A 177 2.36 -7.25 -8.65
C PRO A 177 1.59 -5.93 -8.45
N GLY A 178 1.20 -5.65 -7.22
CA GLY A 178 0.52 -4.40 -6.88
C GLY A 178 1.42 -3.18 -7.06
N GLY A 179 2.67 -3.26 -6.59
CA GLY A 179 3.66 -2.20 -6.71
C GLY A 179 3.94 -1.82 -8.17
N ILE A 180 4.19 -2.79 -9.03
CA ILE A 180 4.41 -2.57 -10.46
C ILE A 180 3.19 -1.92 -11.11
N MET A 181 1.98 -2.39 -10.77
CA MET A 181 0.74 -1.81 -11.30
C MET A 181 0.60 -0.33 -10.92
N TYR A 182 0.80 0.02 -9.64
CA TYR A 182 0.71 1.42 -9.19
C TYR A 182 1.80 2.30 -9.81
N VAL A 183 3.04 1.82 -9.91
CA VAL A 183 4.12 2.54 -10.60
C VAL A 183 3.76 2.77 -12.07
N TYR A 184 3.18 1.78 -12.72
CA TYR A 184 2.75 1.89 -14.11
C TYR A 184 1.69 2.98 -14.28
N ILE A 185 0.66 2.99 -13.43
CA ILE A 185 -0.39 4.02 -13.42
C ILE A 185 0.22 5.40 -13.18
N GLY A 186 1.15 5.51 -12.24
CA GLY A 186 1.86 6.75 -11.95
C GLY A 186 2.69 7.26 -13.13
N SER A 187 3.42 6.37 -13.81
CA SER A 187 4.19 6.70 -15.01
C SER A 187 3.27 7.21 -16.13
N LEU A 188 2.13 6.56 -16.34
CA LEU A 188 1.14 6.99 -17.33
C LEU A 188 0.57 8.38 -17.00
N ALA A 189 0.22 8.62 -15.73
CA ALA A 189 -0.27 9.91 -15.27
C ALA A 189 0.78 11.02 -15.47
N GLY A 190 2.05 10.73 -15.20
CA GLY A 190 3.16 11.65 -15.45
C GLY A 190 3.34 12.00 -16.93
N GLU A 191 3.20 11.03 -17.82
CA GLU A 191 3.27 11.26 -19.27
C GLU A 191 2.09 12.09 -19.77
N ILE A 192 0.86 11.80 -19.29
CA ILE A 192 -0.32 12.60 -19.65
C ILE A 192 -0.17 14.07 -19.20
N ALA A 193 0.38 14.29 -18.01
CA ALA A 193 0.60 15.64 -17.50
C ALA A 193 1.60 16.45 -18.32
N LYS A 194 2.47 15.80 -19.09
CA LYS A 194 3.44 16.45 -20.01
C LYS A 194 2.83 16.75 -21.38
N ILE A 195 1.64 16.23 -21.71
CA ILE A 195 0.93 16.53 -22.94
C ILE A 195 0.43 17.97 -22.84
N GLY A 196 1.10 18.90 -23.48
CA GLY A 196 0.82 20.34 -23.42
C GLY A 196 1.98 21.20 -22.94
N GLY A 197 3.10 20.57 -22.55
CA GLY A 197 4.39 21.22 -22.29
C GLY A 197 5.41 20.97 -23.41
N GLU A 198 6.61 21.52 -23.31
CA GLU A 198 7.71 21.38 -24.31
C GLU A 198 8.35 19.98 -24.36
N GLY A 199 7.64 18.93 -23.88
CA GLY A 199 8.10 17.55 -23.90
C GLY A 199 7.82 16.84 -25.23
N ARG A 200 8.67 15.88 -25.63
CA ARG A 200 8.46 15.00 -26.79
C ARG A 200 7.13 14.24 -26.63
N SER A 201 6.17 14.52 -27.49
CA SER A 201 4.93 13.73 -27.56
C SER A 201 5.26 12.31 -28.04
N ARG A 202 4.75 11.30 -27.30
CA ARG A 202 4.90 9.92 -27.69
C ARG A 202 4.11 9.62 -28.95
N THR A 203 4.62 8.72 -29.75
CA THR A 203 3.91 8.23 -30.95
C THR A 203 2.68 7.40 -30.54
N PRO A 204 1.67 7.28 -31.42
CA PRO A 204 0.51 6.40 -31.18
C PRO A 204 0.92 4.94 -30.87
N ALA A 205 2.01 4.46 -31.48
CA ALA A 205 2.54 3.12 -31.23
C ALA A 205 3.11 2.98 -29.81
N GLU A 206 3.83 3.99 -29.30
CA GLU A 206 4.31 4.01 -27.91
C GLU A 206 3.15 4.04 -26.92
N TRP A 207 2.08 4.80 -27.20
CA TRP A 207 0.87 4.81 -26.40
C TRP A 207 0.17 3.44 -26.39
N ALA A 208 0.04 2.81 -27.57
CA ALA A 208 -0.53 1.47 -27.66
C ALA A 208 0.25 0.44 -26.84
N LEU A 209 1.60 0.50 -26.88
CA LEU A 209 2.46 -0.38 -26.08
C LEU A 209 2.27 -0.15 -24.58
N TYR A 210 2.14 1.11 -24.15
CA TYR A 210 1.86 1.45 -22.75
C TYR A 210 0.51 0.89 -22.29
N MET A 211 -0.54 1.04 -23.11
CA MET A 211 -1.88 0.53 -22.79
C MET A 211 -1.90 -1.01 -22.71
N VAL A 212 -1.24 -1.67 -23.65
CA VAL A 212 -1.10 -3.15 -23.62
C VAL A 212 -0.36 -3.61 -22.35
N GLY A 213 0.74 -2.94 -22.00
CA GLY A 213 1.49 -3.23 -20.78
C GLY A 213 0.67 -3.00 -19.51
N LEU A 214 -0.12 -1.93 -19.44
CA LEU A 214 -1.02 -1.64 -18.32
C LEU A 214 -2.10 -2.74 -18.19
N ILE A 215 -2.76 -3.09 -19.29
CA ILE A 215 -3.80 -4.13 -19.31
C ILE A 215 -3.20 -5.48 -18.87
N ALA A 216 -2.05 -5.86 -19.41
CA ALA A 216 -1.36 -7.10 -19.03
C ALA A 216 -1.02 -7.12 -17.54
N THR A 217 -0.45 -6.02 -17.01
CA THR A 217 -0.10 -5.90 -15.59
C THR A 217 -1.34 -5.97 -14.70
N ALA A 218 -2.41 -5.28 -15.08
CA ALA A 218 -3.68 -5.33 -14.36
C ALA A 218 -4.29 -6.73 -14.36
N ALA A 219 -4.30 -7.41 -15.51
CA ALA A 219 -4.82 -8.77 -15.64
C ALA A 219 -4.05 -9.76 -14.73
N VAL A 220 -2.73 -9.72 -14.76
CA VAL A 220 -1.88 -10.56 -13.88
C VAL A 220 -2.15 -10.24 -12.41
N THR A 221 -2.22 -8.96 -12.04
CA THR A 221 -2.49 -8.54 -10.65
C THR A 221 -3.86 -9.04 -10.17
N VAL A 222 -4.91 -8.89 -10.99
CA VAL A 222 -6.26 -9.38 -10.67
C VAL A 222 -6.27 -10.90 -10.55
N TYR A 223 -5.61 -11.62 -11.46
CA TYR A 223 -5.52 -13.08 -11.46
C TYR A 223 -4.85 -13.58 -10.17
N ILE A 224 -3.68 -13.06 -9.83
CA ILE A 224 -2.94 -13.42 -8.60
C ILE A 224 -3.76 -13.06 -7.35
N THR A 225 -4.40 -11.89 -7.33
CA THR A 225 -5.27 -11.47 -6.21
C THR A 225 -6.45 -12.42 -6.01
N ARG A 226 -7.08 -12.91 -7.09
CA ARG A 226 -8.18 -13.90 -6.99
C ARG A 226 -7.71 -15.22 -6.40
N ILE A 227 -6.54 -15.72 -6.82
CA ILE A 227 -5.94 -16.94 -6.25
C ILE A 227 -5.64 -16.73 -4.76
N ALA A 228 -5.05 -15.61 -4.38
CA ALA A 228 -4.72 -15.29 -3.00
C ALA A 228 -5.97 -15.22 -2.10
N ARG A 229 -7.04 -14.57 -2.57
CA ARG A 229 -8.33 -14.52 -1.84
C ARG A 229 -8.95 -15.91 -1.66
N ALA A 230 -8.94 -16.73 -2.71
CA ALA A 230 -9.48 -18.09 -2.63
C ALA A 230 -8.67 -18.97 -1.65
N ALA A 231 -7.35 -18.79 -1.60
CA ALA A 231 -6.48 -19.50 -0.66
C ALA A 231 -6.67 -19.03 0.79
N LEU A 232 -6.88 -17.73 1.03
CA LEU A 232 -7.18 -17.18 2.35
C LEU A 232 -8.56 -17.64 2.85
N GLY A 233 -9.59 -17.61 2.01
CA GLY A 233 -10.94 -18.02 2.38
C GLY A 233 -11.08 -19.52 2.70
N LYS A 234 -10.12 -20.36 2.29
CA LYS A 234 -10.06 -21.78 2.66
C LYS A 234 -9.34 -22.05 3.99
N LYS A 235 -8.63 -21.04 4.55
CA LYS A 235 -7.77 -21.18 5.74
C LYS A 235 -8.29 -20.40 6.96
N VAL A 236 -9.30 -19.55 6.77
CA VAL A 236 -10.01 -18.80 7.80
C VAL A 236 -11.45 -19.29 7.92
#